data_ce788023851169e88e7578b36d7e5e07
#
_entry.id   ce788023851169e88e7578b36d7e5e07
#
_cell.length_a   1.000
_cell.length_b   1.000
_cell.length_c   1.000
_cell.angle_alpha   90.00
_cell.angle_beta   90.00
_cell.angle_gamma   90.00
#
_symmetry.space_group_name_H-M   'P 1'
#
loop_
_entity.id
_entity.type
_entity.pdbx_description
1 polymer ?
#
loop_
_entity_poly.entity_id
_entity_poly.type
_entity_poly.pdbx_seq_one_letter_code
_entity_poly.pdbx_strand_id
1 'polypeptide(L)'
;MGPVHFLESRSFDSNIIYIDGGDLQVLVDTGTGLNAAELDKNLRRLGTSAEKITDIVLTHSHIDHIGGVIPILESASPRIHLHKEEAERINSGDMELTLANTFGAELPLIRIDNALDEGQVLSFGDVNLEVYHTPGHSIGSICLYAEDLKLMLTGDTMFPEGSFGRVDFPTGDSSKLVESLRRISQLDFDIALPGHMWAIKQDGNKSARMSYEMARSWFTS
;
A
#
# COMPACT_ATOMS: atom_id res chain seq x y z
N MET A 1 -14.35 -9.79 6.62
CA MET A 1 -14.06 -8.41 6.21
C MET A 1 -14.92 -7.98 5.00
N GLY A 2 -16.01 -8.68 4.73
CA GLY A 2 -16.88 -8.35 3.60
C GLY A 2 -16.15 -8.38 2.26
N PRO A 3 -16.19 -7.29 1.46
CA PRO A 3 -15.58 -7.23 0.13
C PRO A 3 -14.05 -7.06 0.15
N VAL A 4 -13.40 -6.90 1.32
CA VAL A 4 -11.96 -6.68 1.45
C VAL A 4 -11.25 -7.98 1.83
N HIS A 5 -10.29 -8.42 1.02
CA HIS A 5 -9.56 -9.67 1.20
C HIS A 5 -8.06 -9.39 1.33
N PHE A 6 -7.45 -9.88 2.41
CA PHE A 6 -6.02 -9.77 2.67
C PHE A 6 -5.31 -11.02 2.14
N LEU A 7 -4.44 -10.83 1.18
CA LEU A 7 -3.59 -11.85 0.59
C LEU A 7 -2.19 -11.71 1.20
N GLU A 8 -1.96 -12.46 2.27
CA GLU A 8 -0.68 -12.45 2.97
C GLU A 8 0.41 -12.99 2.05
N SER A 9 1.44 -12.20 1.87
CA SER A 9 2.58 -12.53 1.04
C SER A 9 3.59 -13.42 1.77
N ARG A 10 4.55 -13.90 1.01
CA ARG A 10 5.69 -14.65 1.53
C ARG A 10 6.98 -13.98 1.06
N SER A 11 8.02 -14.12 1.88
CA SER A 11 9.33 -13.63 1.52
C SER A 11 9.40 -12.09 1.42
N PHE A 12 9.89 -11.56 0.31
CA PHE A 12 10.16 -10.14 0.10
C PHE A 12 8.95 -9.34 -0.44
N ASP A 13 7.94 -10.02 -0.99
CA ASP A 13 6.76 -9.34 -1.53
C ASP A 13 5.96 -8.62 -0.45
N SER A 14 5.35 -7.51 -0.83
CA SER A 14 4.30 -6.89 -0.01
C SER A 14 3.06 -7.79 0.07
N ASN A 15 2.30 -7.64 1.13
CA ASN A 15 0.91 -8.12 1.17
C ASN A 15 0.09 -7.39 0.11
N ILE A 16 -0.89 -8.09 -0.44
CA ILE A 16 -1.78 -7.54 -1.46
C ILE A 16 -3.19 -7.53 -0.89
N ILE A 17 -3.90 -6.43 -1.04
CA ILE A 17 -5.30 -6.37 -0.65
C ILE A 17 -6.16 -6.38 -1.92
N TYR A 18 -7.06 -7.34 -2.02
CA TYR A 18 -8.07 -7.37 -3.06
C TYR A 18 -9.39 -6.84 -2.53
N ILE A 19 -10.03 -5.93 -3.30
CA ILE A 19 -11.33 -5.35 -2.98
C ILE A 19 -12.31 -5.72 -4.10
N ASP A 20 -13.38 -6.44 -3.73
CA ASP A 20 -14.50 -6.74 -4.61
C ASP A 20 -15.51 -5.58 -4.53
N GLY A 21 -15.43 -4.66 -5.46
CA GLY A 21 -16.35 -3.54 -5.62
C GLY A 21 -17.46 -3.82 -6.64
N GLY A 22 -17.80 -5.08 -6.91
CA GLY A 22 -18.76 -5.48 -7.93
C GLY A 22 -18.15 -5.37 -9.33
N ASP A 23 -18.52 -4.36 -10.08
CA ASP A 23 -17.95 -4.12 -11.42
C ASP A 23 -16.49 -3.60 -11.34
N LEU A 24 -16.06 -3.14 -10.17
CA LEU A 24 -14.70 -2.68 -9.91
C LEU A 24 -13.92 -3.75 -9.14
N GLN A 25 -12.85 -4.24 -9.74
CA GLN A 25 -11.97 -5.25 -9.17
C GLN A 25 -10.62 -4.58 -8.86
N VAL A 26 -10.33 -4.39 -7.58
CA VAL A 26 -9.24 -3.50 -7.15
C VAL A 26 -8.16 -4.25 -6.42
N LEU A 27 -6.91 -3.96 -6.73
CA LEU A 27 -5.77 -4.35 -5.91
C LEU A 27 -5.19 -3.13 -5.20
N VAL A 28 -4.85 -3.29 -3.94
CA VAL A 28 -3.97 -2.36 -3.24
C VAL A 28 -2.64 -3.07 -3.06
N ASP A 29 -1.61 -2.52 -3.68
CA ASP A 29 -0.29 -3.10 -3.92
C ASP A 29 -0.32 -4.38 -4.77
N THR A 30 0.83 -4.81 -5.28
CA THR A 30 0.91 -5.90 -6.25
C THR A 30 2.08 -6.86 -6.05
N GLY A 31 2.91 -6.64 -5.03
CA GLY A 31 4.14 -7.41 -4.83
C GLY A 31 5.23 -7.06 -5.84
N THR A 32 6.28 -7.86 -5.90
CA THR A 32 7.39 -7.73 -6.87
C THR A 32 7.02 -8.17 -8.29
N GLY A 33 5.92 -8.89 -8.46
CA GLY A 33 5.57 -9.59 -9.69
C GLY A 33 6.19 -10.98 -9.84
N LEU A 34 7.17 -11.35 -9.04
CA LEU A 34 7.78 -12.69 -9.08
C LEU A 34 6.78 -13.80 -8.75
N ASN A 35 5.76 -13.48 -7.97
CA ASN A 35 4.70 -14.41 -7.55
C ASN A 35 3.35 -14.15 -8.25
N ALA A 36 3.36 -13.56 -9.46
CA ALA A 36 2.14 -13.23 -10.22
C ALA A 36 1.21 -14.43 -10.45
N ALA A 37 1.76 -15.62 -10.70
CA ALA A 37 0.96 -16.84 -10.86
C ALA A 37 0.24 -17.26 -9.56
N GLU A 38 0.83 -17.02 -8.38
CA GLU A 38 0.18 -17.28 -7.11
C GLU A 38 -0.89 -16.22 -6.80
N LEU A 39 -0.64 -14.97 -7.15
CA LEU A 39 -1.64 -13.91 -7.07
C LEU A 39 -2.87 -14.28 -7.91
N ASP A 40 -2.72 -14.62 -9.19
CA ASP A 40 -3.85 -15.01 -10.05
C ASP A 40 -4.60 -16.23 -9.51
N LYS A 41 -3.89 -17.24 -8.99
CA LYS A 41 -4.50 -18.38 -8.33
C LYS A 41 -5.34 -17.99 -7.10
N ASN A 42 -4.88 -17.05 -6.31
CA ASN A 42 -5.62 -16.54 -5.15
C ASN A 42 -6.85 -15.74 -5.58
N LEU A 43 -6.72 -14.89 -6.61
CA LEU A 43 -7.84 -14.17 -7.21
C LEU A 43 -8.92 -15.13 -7.75
N ARG A 44 -8.53 -16.20 -8.45
CA ARG A 44 -9.47 -17.22 -8.94
C ARG A 44 -10.23 -17.92 -7.82
N ARG A 45 -9.63 -18.14 -6.66
CA ARG A 45 -10.33 -18.67 -5.46
C ARG A 45 -11.35 -17.70 -4.90
N LEU A 46 -11.17 -16.40 -5.13
CA LEU A 46 -12.08 -15.33 -4.74
C LEU A 46 -13.13 -15.04 -5.84
N GLY A 47 -13.13 -15.78 -6.96
CA GLY A 47 -14.11 -15.65 -8.04
C GLY A 47 -13.75 -14.60 -9.11
N THR A 48 -12.53 -14.08 -9.08
CA THR A 48 -12.00 -13.13 -10.07
C THR A 48 -10.71 -13.64 -10.71
N SER A 49 -9.98 -12.81 -11.46
CA SER A 49 -8.66 -13.12 -12.04
C SER A 49 -7.90 -11.84 -12.33
N ALA A 50 -6.60 -11.94 -12.58
CA ALA A 50 -5.75 -10.78 -12.92
C ALA A 50 -6.28 -10.02 -14.14
N GLU A 51 -6.86 -10.72 -15.11
CA GLU A 51 -7.46 -10.14 -16.33
C GLU A 51 -8.65 -9.21 -16.06
N LYS A 52 -9.28 -9.33 -14.89
CA LYS A 52 -10.48 -8.56 -14.51
C LYS A 52 -10.15 -7.35 -13.63
N ILE A 53 -8.90 -7.15 -13.24
CA ILE A 53 -8.51 -6.04 -12.40
C ILE A 53 -8.75 -4.72 -13.16
N THR A 54 -9.50 -3.83 -12.54
CA THR A 54 -9.89 -2.52 -13.10
C THR A 54 -9.08 -1.37 -12.54
N ASP A 55 -8.58 -1.53 -11.32
CA ASP A 55 -7.85 -0.50 -10.60
C ASP A 55 -6.73 -1.11 -9.76
N ILE A 56 -5.60 -0.43 -9.70
CA ILE A 56 -4.49 -0.72 -8.80
C ILE A 56 -4.19 0.55 -8.02
N VAL A 57 -4.29 0.49 -6.70
CA VAL A 57 -3.89 1.58 -5.80
C VAL A 57 -2.58 1.19 -5.14
N LEU A 58 -1.53 1.97 -5.37
CA LEU A 58 -0.23 1.73 -4.78
C LEU A 58 -0.08 2.56 -3.51
N THR A 59 0.29 1.91 -2.40
CA THR A 59 0.57 2.62 -1.14
C THR A 59 1.84 3.45 -1.25
N HIS A 60 2.80 3.00 -2.04
CA HIS A 60 4.01 3.70 -2.43
C HIS A 60 4.70 2.94 -3.57
N SER A 61 5.82 3.44 -4.06
CA SER A 61 6.42 2.95 -5.31
C SER A 61 7.58 1.97 -5.16
N HIS A 62 7.90 1.45 -3.96
CA HIS A 62 8.98 0.47 -3.85
C HIS A 62 8.67 -0.80 -4.64
N ILE A 63 9.72 -1.44 -5.14
CA ILE A 63 9.64 -2.56 -6.10
C ILE A 63 8.76 -3.72 -5.62
N ASP A 64 8.76 -3.99 -4.35
CA ASP A 64 7.98 -5.05 -3.70
C ASP A 64 6.49 -4.71 -3.52
N HIS A 65 6.08 -3.50 -3.88
CA HIS A 65 4.68 -3.05 -3.97
C HIS A 65 4.22 -2.82 -5.40
N ILE A 66 5.06 -2.21 -6.24
CA ILE A 66 4.72 -1.80 -7.61
C ILE A 66 5.08 -2.84 -8.67
N GLY A 67 6.02 -3.75 -8.40
CA GLY A 67 6.58 -4.63 -9.43
C GLY A 67 5.57 -5.54 -10.11
N GLY A 68 4.55 -5.98 -9.37
CA GLY A 68 3.47 -6.81 -9.91
C GLY A 68 2.50 -6.10 -10.85
N VAL A 69 2.60 -4.80 -11.02
CA VAL A 69 1.84 -4.05 -12.05
C VAL A 69 2.18 -4.57 -13.44
N ILE A 70 3.45 -4.88 -13.72
CA ILE A 70 3.91 -5.30 -15.06
C ILE A 70 3.19 -6.57 -15.54
N PRO A 71 3.22 -7.71 -14.83
CA PRO A 71 2.51 -8.90 -15.28
C PRO A 71 0.98 -8.72 -15.35
N ILE A 72 0.38 -7.81 -14.58
CA ILE A 72 -1.05 -7.51 -14.69
C ILE A 72 -1.33 -6.77 -16.00
N LEU A 73 -0.47 -5.81 -16.38
CA LEU A 73 -0.61 -5.07 -17.64
C LEU A 73 -0.49 -5.95 -18.89
N GLU A 74 0.07 -7.15 -18.81
CA GLU A 74 0.10 -8.10 -19.92
C GLU A 74 -1.29 -8.64 -20.28
N SER A 75 -2.24 -8.63 -19.35
CA SER A 75 -3.58 -9.25 -19.52
C SER A 75 -4.75 -8.32 -19.22
N ALA A 76 -4.52 -7.19 -18.57
CA ALA A 76 -5.53 -6.20 -18.20
C ALA A 76 -5.03 -4.77 -18.48
N SER A 77 -5.93 -3.81 -18.33
CA SER A 77 -5.61 -2.38 -18.46
C SER A 77 -6.21 -1.62 -17.27
N PRO A 78 -5.75 -1.89 -16.05
CA PRO A 78 -6.24 -1.21 -14.86
C PRO A 78 -5.82 0.25 -14.86
N ARG A 79 -6.60 1.10 -14.20
CA ARG A 79 -6.16 2.45 -13.83
C ARG A 79 -5.19 2.33 -12.66
N ILE A 80 -4.05 2.99 -12.75
CA ILE A 80 -3.01 2.95 -11.72
C ILE A 80 -3.03 4.26 -10.94
N HIS A 81 -3.16 4.13 -9.63
CA HIS A 81 -3.26 5.25 -8.69
C HIS A 81 -2.05 5.23 -7.77
N LEU A 82 -1.42 6.39 -7.56
CA LEU A 82 -0.29 6.57 -6.66
C LEU A 82 -0.30 8.01 -6.15
N HIS A 83 0.22 8.26 -4.95
CA HIS A 83 0.32 9.62 -4.42
C HIS A 83 1.15 10.52 -5.35
N LYS A 84 0.71 11.78 -5.50
CA LYS A 84 1.27 12.74 -6.48
C LYS A 84 2.78 12.90 -6.38
N GLU A 85 3.34 12.93 -5.18
CA GLU A 85 4.79 13.11 -4.95
C GLU A 85 5.64 12.03 -5.67
N GLU A 86 5.14 10.81 -5.79
CA GLU A 86 5.79 9.73 -6.52
C GLU A 86 5.27 9.57 -7.93
N ALA A 87 3.97 9.80 -8.17
CA ALA A 87 3.35 9.70 -9.49
C ALA A 87 4.00 10.64 -10.51
N GLU A 88 4.26 11.90 -10.12
CA GLU A 88 4.91 12.88 -10.98
C GLU A 88 6.33 12.47 -11.34
N ARG A 89 7.08 11.94 -10.38
CA ARG A 89 8.46 11.47 -10.59
C ARG A 89 8.51 10.25 -11.49
N ILE A 90 7.68 9.23 -11.23
CA ILE A 90 7.60 8.03 -12.09
C ILE A 90 7.19 8.42 -13.51
N ASN A 91 6.15 9.25 -13.66
CA ASN A 91 5.70 9.70 -14.97
C ASN A 91 6.77 10.55 -15.73
N SER A 92 7.70 11.18 -15.01
CA SER A 92 8.84 11.87 -15.60
C SER A 92 10.03 10.96 -15.92
N GLY A 93 9.94 9.68 -15.56
CA GLY A 93 10.99 8.67 -15.81
C GLY A 93 11.97 8.48 -14.65
N ASP A 94 11.74 9.09 -13.49
CA ASP A 94 12.55 8.87 -12.29
C ASP A 94 12.14 7.55 -11.62
N MET A 95 12.77 6.46 -12.03
CA MET A 95 12.53 5.14 -11.50
C MET A 95 13.42 4.78 -10.30
N GLU A 96 14.34 5.66 -9.88
CA GLU A 96 15.26 5.38 -8.77
C GLU A 96 14.51 5.22 -7.45
N LEU A 97 13.40 5.96 -7.26
CA LEU A 97 12.58 5.87 -6.06
C LEU A 97 11.90 4.51 -5.88
N THR A 98 11.79 3.70 -6.94
CA THR A 98 11.24 2.35 -6.83
C THR A 98 12.19 1.35 -6.16
N LEU A 99 13.45 1.71 -6.01
CA LEU A 99 14.52 0.85 -5.50
C LEU A 99 14.77 -0.42 -6.35
N ALA A 100 14.17 -0.53 -7.55
CA ALA A 100 14.33 -1.71 -8.41
C ALA A 100 15.82 -2.05 -8.61
N ASN A 101 16.61 -1.09 -9.05
CA ASN A 101 18.05 -1.28 -9.25
C ASN A 101 18.79 -1.68 -7.97
N THR A 102 18.39 -1.14 -6.81
CA THR A 102 18.99 -1.46 -5.50
C THR A 102 18.81 -2.93 -5.15
N PHE A 103 17.65 -3.50 -5.51
CA PHE A 103 17.34 -4.91 -5.28
C PHE A 103 17.62 -5.82 -6.47
N GLY A 104 18.30 -5.30 -7.52
CA GLY A 104 18.69 -6.07 -8.70
C GLY A 104 17.52 -6.48 -9.59
N ALA A 105 16.42 -5.74 -9.52
CA ALA A 105 15.25 -5.93 -10.37
C ALA A 105 15.24 -4.93 -11.53
N GLU A 106 14.66 -5.34 -12.67
CA GLU A 106 14.36 -4.46 -13.77
C GLU A 106 12.87 -4.10 -13.73
N LEU A 107 12.55 -2.82 -13.64
CA LEU A 107 11.19 -2.32 -13.68
C LEU A 107 11.04 -1.38 -14.87
N PRO A 108 10.28 -1.77 -15.91
CA PRO A 108 9.94 -0.88 -17.01
C PRO A 108 9.18 0.36 -16.53
N LEU A 109 9.22 1.43 -17.31
CA LEU A 109 8.43 2.62 -16.99
C LEU A 109 6.94 2.28 -16.93
N ILE A 110 6.33 2.59 -15.79
CA ILE A 110 4.90 2.44 -15.54
C ILE A 110 4.27 3.83 -15.64
N ARG A 111 3.14 3.92 -16.34
CA ARG A 111 2.35 5.15 -16.35
C ARG A 111 1.38 5.14 -15.18
N ILE A 112 1.45 6.16 -14.36
CA ILE A 112 0.47 6.42 -13.30
C ILE A 112 -0.65 7.28 -13.90
N ASP A 113 -1.89 6.78 -13.86
CA ASP A 113 -3.06 7.42 -14.46
C ASP A 113 -3.66 8.49 -13.54
N ASN A 114 -3.67 8.23 -12.23
CA ASN A 114 -4.26 9.12 -11.25
C ASN A 114 -3.27 9.44 -10.12
N ALA A 115 -2.89 10.70 -10.03
CA ALA A 115 -2.12 11.24 -8.92
C ALA A 115 -3.06 11.51 -7.75
N LEU A 116 -2.82 10.86 -6.61
CA LEU A 116 -3.65 10.96 -5.41
C LEU A 116 -3.19 12.12 -4.52
N ASP A 117 -4.15 12.74 -3.86
CA ASP A 117 -3.95 13.78 -2.86
C ASP A 117 -4.48 13.36 -1.48
N GLU A 118 -3.94 13.98 -0.43
CA GLU A 118 -4.46 13.89 0.94
C GLU A 118 -5.96 14.19 1.01
N GLY A 119 -6.73 13.37 1.72
CA GLY A 119 -8.17 13.53 1.93
C GLY A 119 -9.03 13.16 0.72
N GLN A 120 -8.44 12.72 -0.39
CA GLN A 120 -9.21 12.21 -1.52
C GLN A 120 -9.89 10.91 -1.13
N VAL A 121 -11.16 10.73 -1.54
CA VAL A 121 -11.90 9.49 -1.33
C VAL A 121 -11.97 8.70 -2.63
N LEU A 122 -11.51 7.46 -2.56
CA LEU A 122 -11.63 6.48 -3.63
C LEU A 122 -12.83 5.57 -3.33
N SER A 123 -13.79 5.50 -4.24
CA SER A 123 -15.01 4.69 -4.07
C SER A 123 -14.99 3.49 -5.00
N PHE A 124 -15.00 2.29 -4.42
CA PHE A 124 -15.00 1.02 -5.11
C PHE A 124 -16.22 0.19 -4.67
N GLY A 125 -17.35 0.38 -5.36
CA GLY A 125 -18.64 -0.16 -4.93
C GLY A 125 -19.04 0.40 -3.56
N ASP A 126 -19.24 -0.49 -2.59
CA ASP A 126 -19.60 -0.12 -1.20
C ASP A 126 -18.39 0.21 -0.32
N VAL A 127 -17.17 0.15 -0.85
CA VAL A 127 -15.94 0.45 -0.10
C VAL A 127 -15.44 1.84 -0.46
N ASN A 128 -15.41 2.73 0.54
CA ASN A 128 -14.83 4.06 0.42
C ASN A 128 -13.51 4.11 1.20
N LEU A 129 -12.46 4.55 0.53
CA LEU A 129 -11.11 4.65 1.07
C LEU A 129 -10.65 6.10 1.04
N GLU A 130 -10.50 6.73 2.19
CA GLU A 130 -9.90 8.06 2.31
C GLU A 130 -8.38 7.94 2.30
N VAL A 131 -7.73 8.76 1.49
CA VAL A 131 -6.27 8.82 1.34
C VAL A 131 -5.66 9.66 2.46
N TYR A 132 -4.80 9.05 3.26
CA TYR A 132 -3.96 9.71 4.26
C TYR A 132 -2.51 9.70 3.75
N HIS A 133 -1.97 10.86 3.41
CA HIS A 133 -0.55 10.99 3.08
C HIS A 133 0.29 10.79 4.34
N THR A 134 1.09 9.74 4.36
CA THR A 134 1.89 9.28 5.51
C THR A 134 3.37 9.17 5.13
N PRO A 135 4.01 10.27 4.72
CA PRO A 135 5.40 10.24 4.30
C PRO A 135 6.32 9.86 5.45
N GLY A 136 7.48 9.31 5.09
CA GLY A 136 8.54 8.95 6.03
C GLY A 136 9.22 7.64 5.71
N HIS A 137 8.49 6.58 5.35
CA HIS A 137 9.07 5.40 4.72
C HIS A 137 9.49 5.71 3.28
N SER A 138 8.59 6.33 2.53
CA SER A 138 8.88 6.99 1.26
C SER A 138 8.19 8.36 1.20
N ILE A 139 8.52 9.17 0.20
CA ILE A 139 7.98 10.53 0.07
C ILE A 139 6.47 10.53 -0.24
N GLY A 140 5.99 9.53 -0.96
CA GLY A 140 4.59 9.40 -1.37
C GLY A 140 3.83 8.29 -0.64
N SER A 141 4.35 7.75 0.45
CA SER A 141 3.63 6.73 1.24
C SER A 141 2.26 7.22 1.66
N ILE A 142 1.25 6.36 1.50
CA ILE A 142 -0.13 6.61 1.94
C ILE A 142 -0.65 5.47 2.80
N CYS A 143 -1.55 5.81 3.73
CA CYS A 143 -2.52 4.89 4.29
C CYS A 143 -3.89 5.14 3.66
N LEU A 144 -4.72 4.09 3.61
CA LEU A 144 -6.08 4.18 3.09
C LEU A 144 -7.06 3.81 4.20
N TYR A 145 -7.95 4.72 4.56
CA TYR A 145 -8.86 4.55 5.68
C TYR A 145 -10.30 4.32 5.21
N ALA A 146 -10.87 3.20 5.59
CA ALA A 146 -12.28 2.88 5.42
C ALA A 146 -13.02 3.04 6.77
N GLU A 147 -13.56 4.23 7.02
CA GLU A 147 -14.20 4.58 8.29
C GLU A 147 -15.36 3.65 8.62
N ASP A 148 -16.25 3.40 7.65
CA ASP A 148 -17.43 2.53 7.82
C ASP A 148 -17.06 1.08 8.20
N LEU A 149 -15.87 0.62 7.81
CA LEU A 149 -15.34 -0.71 8.10
C LEU A 149 -14.40 -0.72 9.30
N LYS A 150 -14.09 0.43 9.89
CA LYS A 150 -13.04 0.60 10.91
C LYS A 150 -11.74 -0.08 10.50
N LEU A 151 -11.36 0.11 9.25
CA LEU A 151 -10.26 -0.57 8.58
C LEU A 151 -9.23 0.45 8.07
N MET A 152 -7.96 0.19 8.33
CA MET A 152 -6.82 0.94 7.78
C MET A 152 -5.92 0.01 6.97
N LEU A 153 -5.64 0.38 5.71
CA LEU A 153 -4.59 -0.21 4.91
C LEU A 153 -3.35 0.65 5.12
N THR A 154 -2.31 0.10 5.70
CA THR A 154 -1.22 0.93 6.24
C THR A 154 0.03 0.98 5.37
N GLY A 155 0.07 0.19 4.28
CA GLY A 155 1.30 0.05 3.51
C GLY A 155 2.48 -0.19 4.47
N ASP A 156 3.55 0.52 4.25
CA ASP A 156 4.76 0.44 5.07
C ASP A 156 4.89 1.56 6.12
N THR A 157 3.77 2.19 6.46
CA THR A 157 3.77 3.21 7.53
C THR A 157 3.84 2.56 8.91
N MET A 158 2.99 1.55 9.18
CA MET A 158 2.99 0.81 10.44
C MET A 158 2.80 -0.69 10.23
N PHE A 159 3.36 -1.45 11.16
CA PHE A 159 3.26 -2.91 11.21
C PHE A 159 2.77 -3.38 12.59
N PRO A 160 2.47 -4.68 12.76
CA PRO A 160 2.13 -5.24 14.05
C PRO A 160 3.19 -5.02 15.13
N GLU A 161 2.78 -5.15 16.39
CA GLU A 161 3.65 -5.12 17.57
C GLU A 161 4.46 -3.83 17.76
N GLY A 162 3.95 -2.70 17.29
CA GLY A 162 4.62 -1.41 17.41
C GLY A 162 5.73 -1.19 16.38
N SER A 163 5.85 -2.07 15.40
CA SER A 163 6.83 -1.92 14.32
C SER A 163 6.35 -0.91 13.26
N PHE A 164 7.29 -0.42 12.44
CA PHE A 164 7.04 0.60 11.42
C PHE A 164 8.04 0.46 10.27
N GLY A 165 7.75 1.10 9.14
CA GLY A 165 8.60 1.08 7.95
C GLY A 165 9.96 1.72 8.19
N ARG A 166 10.99 1.19 7.55
CA ARG A 166 12.35 1.75 7.60
C ARG A 166 12.40 3.10 6.89
N VAL A 167 13.33 3.94 7.29
CA VAL A 167 13.46 5.35 6.83
C VAL A 167 14.83 5.67 6.23
N ASP A 168 15.65 4.66 5.99
CA ASP A 168 17.02 4.80 5.52
C ASP A 168 17.16 4.68 3.99
N PHE A 169 16.06 4.59 3.26
CA PHE A 169 16.03 4.67 1.81
C PHE A 169 16.06 6.14 1.31
N PRO A 170 16.39 6.40 0.03
CA PRO A 170 16.65 7.74 -0.49
C PRO A 170 15.57 8.79 -0.23
N THR A 171 14.31 8.41 -0.11
CA THR A 171 13.20 9.34 0.18
C THR A 171 12.65 9.21 1.61
N GLY A 172 13.35 8.41 2.43
CA GLY A 172 12.99 8.19 3.83
C GLY A 172 13.25 9.41 4.72
N ASP A 173 12.39 9.61 5.73
CA ASP A 173 12.46 10.71 6.69
C ASP A 173 11.85 10.29 8.03
N SER A 174 12.69 10.12 9.03
CA SER A 174 12.26 9.66 10.35
C SER A 174 11.31 10.64 11.04
N SER A 175 11.52 11.95 10.88
CA SER A 175 10.66 12.96 11.50
C SER A 175 9.26 12.95 10.88
N LYS A 176 9.19 12.80 9.56
CA LYS A 176 7.90 12.66 8.85
C LYS A 176 7.20 11.37 9.24
N LEU A 177 7.92 10.24 9.37
CA LEU A 177 7.32 8.97 9.81
C LEU A 177 6.71 9.09 11.20
N VAL A 178 7.41 9.70 12.15
CA VAL A 178 6.89 9.93 13.51
C VAL A 178 5.61 10.76 13.47
N GLU A 179 5.57 11.83 12.66
CA GLU A 179 4.37 12.66 12.52
C GLU A 179 3.23 11.90 11.82
N SER A 180 3.52 11.11 10.79
CA SER A 180 2.55 10.26 10.10
C SER A 180 1.93 9.25 11.07
N LEU A 181 2.74 8.54 11.84
CA LEU A 181 2.29 7.60 12.87
C LEU A 181 1.45 8.30 13.96
N ARG A 182 1.85 9.52 14.38
CA ARG A 182 1.08 10.32 15.33
C ARG A 182 -0.32 10.61 14.79
N ARG A 183 -0.44 11.01 13.52
CA ARG A 183 -1.72 11.34 12.88
C ARG A 183 -2.63 10.11 12.79
N ILE A 184 -2.15 8.99 12.24
CA ILE A 184 -2.98 7.79 12.11
C ILE A 184 -3.35 7.16 13.46
N SER A 185 -2.51 7.33 14.51
CA SER A 185 -2.83 6.84 15.86
C SER A 185 -4.02 7.54 16.52
N GLN A 186 -4.50 8.65 15.94
CA GLN A 186 -5.66 9.39 16.43
C GLN A 186 -6.98 8.96 15.77
N LEU A 187 -6.90 8.13 14.73
CA LEU A 187 -8.07 7.63 14.01
C LEU A 187 -8.68 6.40 14.72
N ASP A 188 -9.98 6.20 14.53
CA ASP A 188 -10.71 5.09 15.14
C ASP A 188 -10.82 3.91 14.17
N PHE A 189 -9.92 2.94 14.30
CA PHE A 189 -9.96 1.70 13.52
C PHE A 189 -9.56 0.49 14.36
N ASP A 190 -10.21 -0.62 14.08
CA ASP A 190 -9.97 -1.90 14.73
C ASP A 190 -9.04 -2.80 13.90
N ILE A 191 -9.17 -2.74 12.58
CA ILE A 191 -8.45 -3.61 11.66
C ILE A 191 -7.35 -2.80 10.97
N ALA A 192 -6.13 -3.35 10.91
CA ALA A 192 -5.09 -2.80 10.05
C ALA A 192 -4.49 -3.90 9.17
N LEU A 193 -4.34 -3.57 7.88
CA LEU A 193 -3.76 -4.44 6.86
C LEU A 193 -2.46 -3.82 6.37
N PRO A 194 -1.31 -4.29 6.87
CA PRO A 194 -0.01 -3.71 6.55
C PRO A 194 0.56 -4.25 5.22
N GLY A 195 1.55 -3.53 4.67
CA GLY A 195 2.30 -3.97 3.50
C GLY A 195 3.13 -5.23 3.77
N HIS A 196 3.57 -5.44 5.00
CA HIS A 196 4.29 -6.66 5.41
C HIS A 196 3.77 -7.19 6.74
N MET A 197 4.16 -8.43 7.08
CA MET A 197 3.74 -9.15 8.27
C MET A 197 2.24 -9.53 8.19
N TRP A 198 1.61 -9.81 9.32
CA TRP A 198 0.23 -10.29 9.42
C TRP A 198 -0.78 -9.17 9.65
N ALA A 199 -2.02 -9.44 9.31
CA ALA A 199 -3.13 -8.51 9.56
C ALA A 199 -3.40 -8.34 11.06
N ILE A 200 -3.62 -7.10 11.49
CA ILE A 200 -4.12 -6.75 12.82
C ILE A 200 -5.65 -6.77 12.74
N LYS A 201 -6.28 -7.73 13.42
CA LYS A 201 -7.73 -7.99 13.30
C LYS A 201 -8.57 -7.31 14.37
N GLN A 202 -7.94 -6.73 15.39
CA GLN A 202 -8.55 -5.99 16.49
C GLN A 202 -7.52 -5.07 17.12
N ASP A 203 -7.97 -4.02 17.78
CA ASP A 203 -7.09 -3.04 18.45
C ASP A 203 -6.08 -2.35 17.49
N GLY A 204 -6.44 -2.14 16.22
CA GLY A 204 -5.58 -1.51 15.20
C GLY A 204 -5.10 -0.13 15.62
N ASN A 205 -6.00 0.69 16.17
CA ASN A 205 -5.67 1.99 16.73
C ASN A 205 -4.65 1.92 17.88
N LYS A 206 -4.77 0.91 18.75
CA LYS A 206 -3.79 0.67 19.83
C LYS A 206 -2.42 0.29 19.25
N SER A 207 -2.40 -0.54 18.20
CA SER A 207 -1.16 -0.89 17.49
C SER A 207 -0.51 0.35 16.87
N ALA A 208 -1.30 1.26 16.27
CA ALA A 208 -0.80 2.52 15.73
C ALA A 208 -0.16 3.43 16.81
N ARG A 209 -0.78 3.50 17.99
CA ARG A 209 -0.19 4.21 19.13
C ARG A 209 1.14 3.59 19.57
N MET A 210 1.23 2.27 19.60
CA MET A 210 2.48 1.58 19.93
C MET A 210 3.57 1.88 18.91
N SER A 211 3.27 1.85 17.60
CA SER A 211 4.22 2.21 16.53
C SER A 211 4.67 3.67 16.66
N TYR A 212 3.75 4.59 16.94
CA TYR A 212 4.08 5.99 17.19
C TYR A 212 5.03 6.17 18.39
N GLU A 213 4.71 5.58 19.54
CA GLU A 213 5.55 5.71 20.74
C GLU A 213 6.94 5.09 20.53
N MET A 214 6.99 3.94 19.85
CA MET A 214 8.26 3.28 19.53
C MET A 214 9.11 4.15 18.59
N ALA A 215 8.55 4.65 17.49
CA ALA A 215 9.23 5.49 16.52
C ALA A 215 9.70 6.81 17.17
N ARG A 216 8.84 7.45 17.96
CA ARG A 216 9.19 8.65 18.72
C ARG A 216 10.38 8.40 19.65
N SER A 217 10.34 7.33 20.42
CA SER A 217 11.45 6.98 21.33
C SER A 217 12.75 6.71 20.58
N TRP A 218 12.66 6.10 19.40
CA TRP A 218 13.82 5.71 18.61
C TRP A 218 14.51 6.90 17.91
N PHE A 219 13.70 7.82 17.35
CA PHE A 219 14.21 8.90 16.49
C PHE A 219 14.31 10.28 17.17
N THR A 220 13.72 10.48 18.34
CA THR A 220 13.74 11.78 19.03
C THR A 220 14.52 11.76 20.36
N SER A 221 15.27 10.69 20.62
CA SER A 221 16.13 10.55 21.79
C SER A 221 17.49 11.24 21.63
#